data_59d201722caafc4268ed85bd4d7128cb
#
_entry.id   59d201722caafc4268ed85bd4d7128cb
#
_cell.length_a   1.000
_cell.length_b   1.000
_cell.length_c   1.000
_cell.angle_alpha   90.00
_cell.angle_beta   90.00
_cell.angle_gamma   90.00
#
_symmetry.space_group_name_H-M   'P 1'
#
loop_
_entity.id
_entity.type
_entity.pdbx_description
1 polymer ?
#
loop_
_entity_poly.entity_id
_entity_poly.type
_entity_poly.pdbx_seq_one_letter_code
_entity_poly.pdbx_strand_id
1 'polypeptide(L)'
;MIVRPATPADYAVLADLWFDSWMSIGISNDTDLSREGVRARFYNDAATKWDLFTAEDGDRLHGLLALVPTEARIDQIFVDPEGKGTGIGRLLMDYAKRCLPDGIVLVTHTDNLRARAFYTHHGFTLERTEEDPVHRRQKCHYAWRPGS
;
A
#
# COMPACT_ATOMS: atom_id res chain seq x y z
N MET A 1 18.64 5.73 3.29
CA MET A 1 17.42 5.05 2.84
C MET A 1 17.11 5.37 1.40
N ILE A 2 16.89 4.37 0.57
CA ILE A 2 16.55 4.56 -0.83
C ILE A 2 15.28 3.79 -1.18
N VAL A 3 14.54 4.30 -2.19
CA VAL A 3 13.44 3.56 -2.80
C VAL A 3 13.95 3.02 -4.14
N ARG A 4 13.75 1.74 -4.36
CA ARG A 4 14.19 1.07 -5.59
C ARG A 4 13.15 0.05 -6.06
N PRO A 5 13.20 -0.35 -7.35
CA PRO A 5 12.37 -1.46 -7.80
C PRO A 5 12.68 -2.73 -7.00
N ALA A 6 11.64 -3.47 -6.63
CA ALA A 6 11.79 -4.76 -5.98
C ALA A 6 12.10 -5.84 -7.02
N THR A 7 12.84 -6.86 -6.60
CA THR A 7 13.16 -8.02 -7.44
C THR A 7 12.54 -9.27 -6.80
N PRO A 8 12.44 -10.39 -7.55
CA PRO A 8 11.89 -11.62 -6.98
C PRO A 8 12.60 -12.09 -5.69
N ALA A 9 13.89 -11.76 -5.52
CA ALA A 9 14.61 -12.07 -4.29
C ALA A 9 14.04 -11.35 -3.06
N ASP A 10 13.34 -10.24 -3.24
CA ASP A 10 12.74 -9.44 -2.17
C ASP A 10 11.35 -9.94 -1.77
N TYR A 11 10.69 -10.75 -2.60
CA TYR A 11 9.26 -11.02 -2.48
C TYR A 11 8.87 -11.69 -1.17
N ALA A 12 9.66 -12.63 -0.70
CA ALA A 12 9.34 -13.35 0.55
C ALA A 12 9.30 -12.38 1.74
N VAL A 13 10.29 -11.51 1.83
CA VAL A 13 10.39 -10.50 2.91
C VAL A 13 9.24 -9.51 2.79
N LEU A 14 8.96 -9.02 1.58
CA LEU A 14 7.91 -8.04 1.37
C LEU A 14 6.51 -8.60 1.61
N ALA A 15 6.28 -9.87 1.26
CA ALA A 15 5.01 -10.53 1.54
C ALA A 15 4.77 -10.65 3.05
N ASP A 16 5.81 -10.97 3.81
CA ASP A 16 5.72 -11.02 5.27
C ASP A 16 5.49 -9.63 5.86
N LEU A 17 6.17 -8.62 5.33
CA LEU A 17 5.98 -7.22 5.73
C LEU A 17 4.53 -6.78 5.50
N TRP A 18 3.98 -7.11 4.35
CA TRP A 18 2.58 -6.82 4.02
C TRP A 18 1.63 -7.50 5.01
N PHE A 19 1.83 -8.78 5.25
CA PHE A 19 1.01 -9.53 6.21
C PHE A 19 1.10 -8.91 7.62
N ASP A 20 2.29 -8.63 8.10
CA ASP A 20 2.51 -8.06 9.44
C ASP A 20 1.89 -6.66 9.56
N SER A 21 2.02 -5.83 8.52
CA SER A 21 1.43 -4.50 8.49
C SER A 21 -0.09 -4.57 8.50
N TRP A 22 -0.67 -5.47 7.72
CA TRP A 22 -2.12 -5.68 7.69
C TRP A 22 -2.64 -6.13 9.05
N MET A 23 -1.96 -7.09 9.69
CA MET A 23 -2.37 -7.59 11.00
C MET A 23 -2.24 -6.52 12.08
N SER A 24 -1.27 -5.60 11.96
CA SER A 24 -1.08 -4.51 12.92
C SER A 24 -2.21 -3.49 12.92
N ILE A 25 -2.99 -3.41 11.86
CA ILE A 25 -4.12 -2.49 11.74
C ILE A 25 -5.30 -2.92 12.62
N GLY A 26 -5.42 -4.22 12.88
CA GLY A 26 -6.46 -4.76 13.76
C GLY A 26 -7.87 -4.74 13.17
N ILE A 27 -8.01 -4.51 11.88
CA ILE A 27 -9.33 -4.42 11.21
C ILE A 27 -9.78 -5.78 10.69
N SER A 28 -8.86 -6.73 10.58
CA SER A 28 -9.12 -8.00 9.93
C SER A 28 -10.01 -8.90 10.77
N ASN A 29 -11.22 -9.16 10.28
CA ASN A 29 -12.08 -10.24 10.75
C ASN A 29 -11.97 -11.46 9.83
N ASP A 30 -11.02 -11.43 8.90
CA ASP A 30 -10.82 -12.53 7.95
C ASP A 30 -10.07 -13.66 8.64
N THR A 31 -10.83 -14.66 9.06
CA THR A 31 -10.28 -15.88 9.64
C THR A 31 -9.53 -16.71 8.60
N ASP A 32 -9.73 -16.39 7.31
CA ASP A 32 -9.11 -17.09 6.19
C ASP A 32 -7.76 -16.50 5.78
N LEU A 33 -7.31 -15.43 6.44
CA LEU A 33 -6.08 -14.75 6.08
C LEU A 33 -4.89 -15.46 6.73
N SER A 34 -4.27 -16.36 5.97
CA SER A 34 -3.06 -17.04 6.43
C SER A 34 -1.83 -16.40 5.80
N ARG A 35 -0.67 -16.54 6.47
CA ARG A 35 0.59 -16.04 5.93
C ARG A 35 0.92 -16.68 4.58
N GLU A 36 0.65 -17.97 4.42
CA GLU A 36 0.87 -18.67 3.14
C GLU A 36 -0.06 -18.16 2.04
N GLY A 37 -1.33 -17.95 2.34
CA GLY A 37 -2.30 -17.43 1.39
C GLY A 37 -1.96 -16.03 0.92
N VAL A 38 -1.54 -15.17 1.85
CA VAL A 38 -1.10 -13.80 1.55
C VAL A 38 0.17 -13.84 0.68
N ARG A 39 1.12 -14.72 1.00
CA ARG A 39 2.35 -14.86 0.22
C ARG A 39 2.06 -15.30 -1.21
N ALA A 40 1.19 -16.28 -1.39
CA ALA A 40 0.82 -16.77 -2.73
C ALA A 40 0.15 -15.67 -3.55
N ARG A 41 -0.75 -14.92 -2.95
CA ARG A 41 -1.42 -13.78 -3.59
C ARG A 41 -0.42 -12.69 -3.95
N PHE A 42 0.51 -12.38 -3.04
CA PHE A 42 1.55 -11.39 -3.29
C PHE A 42 2.39 -11.76 -4.51
N TYR A 43 2.86 -13.00 -4.59
CA TYR A 43 3.69 -13.46 -5.71
C TYR A 43 2.94 -13.38 -7.03
N ASN A 44 1.67 -13.76 -7.04
CA ASN A 44 0.83 -13.67 -8.23
C ASN A 44 0.68 -12.21 -8.69
N ASP A 45 0.33 -11.31 -7.78
CA ASP A 45 0.10 -9.91 -8.11
C ASP A 45 1.39 -9.20 -8.52
N ALA A 46 2.51 -9.53 -7.88
CA ALA A 46 3.82 -8.98 -8.25
C ALA A 46 4.23 -9.41 -9.65
N ALA A 47 3.88 -10.64 -10.06
CA ALA A 47 4.22 -11.15 -11.38
C ALA A 47 3.30 -10.65 -12.50
N THR A 48 2.04 -10.29 -12.18
CA THR A 48 1.01 -10.05 -13.21
C THR A 48 0.43 -8.65 -13.21
N LYS A 49 0.55 -7.90 -12.10
CA LYS A 49 -0.27 -6.72 -11.90
C LYS A 49 0.52 -5.49 -11.46
N TRP A 50 1.51 -5.67 -10.58
CA TRP A 50 2.18 -4.57 -9.92
C TRP A 50 3.50 -4.14 -10.54
N ASP A 51 3.77 -2.82 -10.51
CA ASP A 51 5.12 -2.29 -10.44
C ASP A 51 5.44 -2.16 -8.96
N LEU A 52 6.39 -2.95 -8.49
CA LEU A 52 6.68 -3.09 -7.06
C LEU A 52 8.00 -2.41 -6.70
N PHE A 53 7.94 -1.61 -5.63
CA PHE A 53 9.09 -0.88 -5.10
C PHE A 53 9.24 -1.14 -3.61
N THR A 54 10.45 -0.97 -3.10
CA THR A 54 10.73 -1.13 -1.69
C THR A 54 11.62 0.00 -1.18
N ALA A 55 11.47 0.34 0.09
CA ALA A 55 12.35 1.26 0.79
C ALA A 55 13.41 0.43 1.51
N GLU A 56 14.67 0.64 1.16
CA GLU A 56 15.81 -0.12 1.68
C GLU A 56 16.78 0.76 2.45
N ASP A 57 17.25 0.25 3.59
CA ASP A 57 18.29 0.87 4.37
C ASP A 57 19.30 -0.21 4.75
N GLY A 58 20.46 -0.18 4.10
CA GLY A 58 21.45 -1.24 4.25
C GLY A 58 20.88 -2.57 3.75
N ASP A 59 20.81 -3.55 4.63
CA ASP A 59 20.32 -4.90 4.30
C ASP A 59 18.85 -5.10 4.63
N ARG A 60 18.18 -4.05 5.12
CA ARG A 60 16.81 -4.16 5.63
C ARG A 60 15.83 -3.45 4.75
N LEU A 61 14.69 -4.14 4.48
CA LEU A 61 13.56 -3.57 3.76
C LEU A 61 12.54 -3.06 4.78
N HIS A 62 12.14 -1.80 4.67
CA HIS A 62 11.28 -1.13 5.64
C HIS A 62 9.87 -0.83 5.13
N GLY A 63 9.62 -1.02 3.86
CA GLY A 63 8.31 -0.74 3.31
C GLY A 63 8.19 -1.19 1.88
N LEU A 64 6.97 -1.18 1.37
CA LEU A 64 6.69 -1.53 -0.01
C LEU A 64 5.65 -0.58 -0.62
N LEU A 65 5.74 -0.44 -1.93
CA LEU A 65 4.82 0.33 -2.74
C LEU A 65 4.48 -0.49 -3.98
N ALA A 66 3.21 -0.81 -4.17
CA ALA A 66 2.74 -1.54 -5.33
C ALA A 66 1.83 -0.63 -6.16
N LEU A 67 2.25 -0.33 -7.38
CA LEU A 67 1.51 0.52 -8.30
C LEU A 67 0.88 -0.33 -9.40
N VAL A 68 -0.29 0.10 -9.87
CA VAL A 68 -0.91 -0.40 -11.08
C VAL A 68 -0.92 0.77 -12.07
N PRO A 69 0.13 0.93 -12.88
CA PRO A 69 0.30 2.14 -13.70
C PRO A 69 -0.81 2.37 -14.72
N THR A 70 -1.37 1.30 -15.28
CA THR A 70 -2.46 1.40 -16.27
C THR A 70 -3.73 2.01 -15.69
N GLU A 71 -3.90 1.94 -14.36
CA GLU A 71 -5.04 2.51 -13.66
C GLU A 71 -4.68 3.77 -12.86
N ALA A 72 -3.43 4.19 -12.93
CA ALA A 72 -2.88 5.29 -12.12
C ALA A 72 -3.20 5.10 -10.63
N ARG A 73 -2.99 3.88 -10.13
CA ARG A 73 -3.44 3.50 -8.80
C ARG A 73 -2.30 3.01 -7.92
N ILE A 74 -2.35 3.41 -6.64
CA ILE A 74 -1.60 2.73 -5.58
C ILE A 74 -2.48 1.57 -5.12
N ASP A 75 -2.00 0.33 -5.34
CA ASP A 75 -2.72 -0.86 -4.90
C ASP A 75 -2.32 -1.25 -3.48
N GLN A 76 -1.04 -1.06 -3.12
CA GLN A 76 -0.53 -1.30 -1.78
C GLN A 76 0.53 -0.26 -1.42
N ILE A 77 0.49 0.20 -0.18
CA ILE A 77 1.58 0.98 0.42
C ILE A 77 1.64 0.59 1.90
N PHE A 78 2.75 -0.01 2.30
CA PHE A 78 2.94 -0.50 3.66
C PHE A 78 4.31 -0.14 4.19
N VAL A 79 4.36 0.13 5.49
CA VAL A 79 5.59 0.42 6.21
C VAL A 79 5.71 -0.61 7.32
N ASP A 80 6.93 -1.09 7.55
CA ASP A 80 7.26 -1.95 8.69
C ASP A 80 6.68 -1.31 9.97
N PRO A 81 5.92 -2.07 10.78
CA PRO A 81 5.35 -1.52 12.02
C PRO A 81 6.40 -0.85 12.93
N GLU A 82 7.63 -1.37 12.95
CA GLU A 82 8.72 -0.75 13.72
C GLU A 82 9.23 0.54 13.08
N GLY A 83 9.01 0.73 11.78
CA GLY A 83 9.45 1.91 11.05
C GLY A 83 8.41 3.01 10.95
N LYS A 84 7.22 2.82 11.49
CA LYS A 84 6.18 3.85 11.43
C LYS A 84 6.59 5.10 12.21
N GLY A 85 6.35 6.26 11.60
CA GLY A 85 6.74 7.54 12.19
C GLY A 85 8.14 8.00 11.81
N THR A 86 8.88 7.24 11.00
CA THR A 86 10.26 7.55 10.60
C THR A 86 10.37 8.23 9.23
N GLY A 87 9.24 8.54 8.59
CA GLY A 87 9.25 9.19 7.27
C GLY A 87 9.30 8.24 6.08
N ILE A 88 9.27 6.93 6.31
CA ILE A 88 9.31 5.92 5.24
C ILE A 88 8.05 6.03 4.36
N GLY A 89 6.89 6.17 4.97
CA GLY A 89 5.62 6.33 4.25
C GLY A 89 5.65 7.53 3.33
N ARG A 90 6.18 8.66 3.80
CA ARG A 90 6.33 9.87 3.01
C ARG A 90 7.26 9.64 1.83
N LEU A 91 8.39 8.96 2.07
CA LEU A 91 9.35 8.65 1.02
C LEU A 91 8.73 7.81 -0.09
N LEU A 92 7.95 6.78 0.28
CA LEU A 92 7.23 5.94 -0.68
C LEU A 92 6.15 6.72 -1.42
N MET A 93 5.40 7.57 -0.72
CA MET A 93 4.36 8.38 -1.35
C MET A 93 4.95 9.39 -2.32
N ASP A 94 6.05 10.05 -1.96
CA ASP A 94 6.72 10.99 -2.86
C ASP A 94 7.22 10.25 -4.12
N TYR A 95 7.71 9.03 -3.96
CA TYR A 95 8.12 8.20 -5.09
C TYR A 95 6.93 7.86 -6.00
N ALA A 96 5.79 7.49 -5.41
CA ALA A 96 4.57 7.20 -6.17
C ALA A 96 4.13 8.41 -6.99
N LYS A 97 4.19 9.60 -6.42
CA LYS A 97 3.82 10.83 -7.12
C LYS A 97 4.75 11.16 -8.27
N ARG A 98 6.03 10.78 -8.16
CA ARG A 98 6.97 10.93 -9.29
C ARG A 98 6.68 9.94 -10.40
N CYS A 99 6.25 8.72 -10.05
CA CYS A 99 5.88 7.70 -11.04
C CYS A 99 4.57 8.00 -11.74
N LEU A 100 3.62 8.61 -11.03
CA LEU A 100 2.26 8.89 -11.52
C LEU A 100 1.94 10.39 -11.35
N PRO A 101 2.65 11.27 -12.07
CA PRO A 101 2.57 12.70 -11.81
C PRO A 101 1.24 13.36 -12.23
N ASP A 102 0.43 12.67 -13.03
CA ASP A 102 -0.84 13.21 -13.52
C ASP A 102 -2.03 12.93 -12.58
N GLY A 103 -1.79 12.16 -11.55
CA GLY A 103 -2.81 11.83 -10.58
C GLY A 103 -2.73 10.39 -10.12
N ILE A 104 -3.28 10.13 -8.93
CA ILE A 104 -3.25 8.81 -8.31
C ILE A 104 -4.61 8.55 -7.68
N VAL A 105 -5.12 7.34 -7.84
CA VAL A 105 -6.32 6.87 -7.12
C VAL A 105 -5.94 5.72 -6.20
N LEU A 106 -6.69 5.56 -5.14
CA LEU A 106 -6.53 4.42 -4.23
C LEU A 106 -7.81 4.14 -3.45
N VAL A 107 -7.87 2.96 -2.86
CA VAL A 107 -9.01 2.53 -2.05
C VAL A 107 -8.48 2.05 -0.70
N THR A 108 -9.14 2.44 0.38
CA THR A 108 -8.84 1.94 1.72
C THR A 108 -10.13 1.70 2.49
N HIS A 109 -10.06 0.91 3.57
CA HIS A 109 -11.21 0.68 4.42
C HIS A 109 -11.54 1.93 5.24
N THR A 110 -12.84 2.20 5.41
CA THR A 110 -13.33 3.34 6.19
C THR A 110 -12.78 3.34 7.62
N ASP A 111 -12.60 2.17 8.21
CA ASP A 111 -12.13 2.03 9.58
C ASP A 111 -10.63 2.23 9.73
N ASN A 112 -9.90 2.28 8.62
CA ASN A 112 -8.45 2.49 8.65
C ASN A 112 -8.16 4.00 8.79
N LEU A 113 -8.41 4.52 9.97
CA LEU A 113 -8.29 5.97 10.23
C LEU A 113 -6.87 6.48 10.03
N ARG A 114 -5.88 5.66 10.36
CA ARG A 114 -4.47 6.02 10.21
C ARG A 114 -4.10 6.20 8.73
N ALA A 115 -4.51 5.27 7.89
CA ALA A 115 -4.27 5.35 6.45
C ALA A 115 -5.01 6.55 5.84
N ARG A 116 -6.26 6.75 6.25
CA ARG A 116 -7.05 7.88 5.77
C ARG A 116 -6.41 9.22 6.10
N ALA A 117 -5.92 9.37 7.33
CA ALA A 117 -5.20 10.58 7.76
C ALA A 117 -3.91 10.76 6.95
N PHE A 118 -3.19 9.68 6.70
CA PHE A 118 -1.97 9.70 5.90
C PHE A 118 -2.24 10.20 4.47
N TYR A 119 -3.27 9.65 3.82
CA TYR A 119 -3.62 10.05 2.45
C TYR A 119 -4.07 11.50 2.39
N THR A 120 -4.91 11.93 3.33
CA THR A 120 -5.36 13.32 3.42
C THR A 120 -4.17 14.27 3.63
N HIS A 121 -3.24 13.89 4.49
CA HIS A 121 -2.03 14.67 4.74
C HIS A 121 -1.18 14.83 3.46
N HIS A 122 -1.20 13.85 2.59
CA HIS A 122 -0.43 13.88 1.34
C HIS A 122 -1.21 14.45 0.15
N GLY A 123 -2.33 15.10 0.41
CA GLY A 123 -3.07 15.84 -0.61
C GLY A 123 -4.14 15.05 -1.33
N PHE A 124 -4.46 13.86 -0.85
CA PHE A 124 -5.57 13.07 -1.39
C PHE A 124 -6.89 13.56 -0.81
N THR A 125 -7.95 13.50 -1.62
CA THR A 125 -9.31 13.85 -1.20
C THR A 125 -10.21 12.63 -1.33
N LEU A 126 -11.13 12.51 -0.38
CA LEU A 126 -12.15 11.46 -0.42
C LEU A 126 -13.16 11.80 -1.52
N GLU A 127 -13.31 10.93 -2.50
CA GLU A 127 -14.24 11.17 -3.63
C GLU A 127 -15.54 10.43 -3.46
N ARG A 128 -15.54 9.22 -2.91
CA ARG A 128 -16.77 8.48 -2.63
C ARG A 128 -16.51 7.36 -1.63
N THR A 129 -17.59 6.86 -1.06
CA THR A 129 -17.57 5.67 -0.22
C THR A 129 -18.40 4.58 -0.89
N GLU A 130 -18.06 3.33 -0.60
CA GLU A 130 -18.70 2.17 -1.21
C GLU A 130 -18.81 1.08 -0.17
N GLU A 131 -19.94 0.39 -0.12
CA GLU A 131 -20.10 -0.77 0.74
C GLU A 131 -19.70 -2.03 -0.02
N ASP A 132 -18.83 -2.84 0.60
CA ASP A 132 -18.50 -4.16 0.08
C ASP A 132 -19.61 -5.14 0.54
N PRO A 133 -20.47 -5.65 -0.39
CA PRO A 133 -21.58 -6.49 -0.01
C PRO A 133 -21.15 -7.87 0.49
N VAL A 134 -19.95 -8.32 0.15
CA VAL A 134 -19.44 -9.64 0.54
C VAL A 134 -18.93 -9.61 1.99
N HIS A 135 -18.15 -8.61 2.34
CA HIS A 135 -17.51 -8.49 3.66
C HIS A 135 -18.22 -7.50 4.58
N ARG A 136 -19.26 -6.82 4.09
CA ARG A 136 -20.02 -5.78 4.80
C ARG A 136 -19.13 -4.67 5.37
N ARG A 137 -18.09 -4.31 4.65
CA ARG A 137 -17.16 -3.24 5.02
C ARG A 137 -17.34 -2.07 4.09
N GLN A 138 -17.17 -0.87 4.63
CA GLN A 138 -17.16 0.32 3.79
C GLN A 138 -15.75 0.61 3.31
N LYS A 139 -15.66 1.03 2.06
CA LYS A 139 -14.41 1.42 1.43
C LYS A 139 -14.46 2.88 1.05
N CYS A 140 -13.34 3.56 1.17
CA CYS A 140 -13.17 4.95 0.79
C CYS A 140 -12.29 5.03 -0.46
N HIS A 141 -12.79 5.75 -1.46
CA HIS A 141 -12.04 6.02 -2.69
C HIS A 141 -11.43 7.41 -2.60
N TYR A 142 -10.11 7.46 -2.65
CA TYR A 142 -9.32 8.70 -2.58
C TYR A 142 -8.66 8.98 -3.91
N ALA A 143 -8.46 10.25 -4.21
CA ALA A 143 -7.71 10.67 -5.38
C ALA A 143 -6.81 11.85 -5.05
N TRP A 144 -5.63 11.85 -5.64
CA TRP A 144 -4.73 12.98 -5.69
C TRP A 144 -4.71 13.48 -7.13
N ARG A 145 -5.08 14.75 -7.32
CA ARG A 145 -5.19 15.36 -8.65
C ARG A 145 -4.41 16.66 -8.67
N PRO A 146 -3.11 16.59 -9.05
CA PRO A 146 -2.26 17.77 -9.07
C PRO A 146 -2.74 18.77 -10.12
N GLY A 147 -2.66 20.03 -9.80
CA GLY A 147 -3.02 21.12 -10.74
C GLY A 147 -4.49 21.40 -10.88
N SER A 148 -5.34 20.78 -10.05
CA SER A 148 -6.78 21.05 -10.04
C SER A 148 -7.16 22.03 -8.94
#